data_447712f8a181052a4431b9c1903a1a80
#
_entry.id   447712f8a181052a4431b9c1903a1a80
#
_cell.length_a   1.000
_cell.length_b   1.000
_cell.length_c   1.000
_cell.angle_alpha   90.00
_cell.angle_beta   90.00
_cell.angle_gamma   90.00
#
_symmetry.space_group_name_H-M   'P 1'
#
loop_
_entity.id
_entity.type
_entity.pdbx_description
1 polymer ?
#
loop_
_entity_poly.entity_id
_entity_poly.type
_entity_poly.pdbx_seq_one_letter_code
_entity_poly.pdbx_strand_id
1 'polypeptide(L)'
;LVEGKDCKVSYIPKQNLLYAYSIDSNFNFFEGAEAYLNGRLKLGYDGMLGSGIMRFGSGEVESYEYTYEIDAILADTCEFRLVSQDNNLDELSFKTQNLNARVDFETRMGEFKSNSGESFVTFPENEYICYMDQFNWYMDNDELELENSKQAQADINIDTDLDLQTSNFFSIQPDQDSLNFGSAKARFDIKKKRIICNEIEFIKV
;
A
#
# COMPACT_ATOMS: atom_id res chain seq x y z
N LEU A 1 0.91 -2.43 -23.23
CA LEU A 1 0.65 -2.79 -21.84
C LEU A 1 1.93 -3.04 -21.04
N VAL A 2 2.83 -3.91 -21.52
CA VAL A 2 4.09 -4.24 -20.86
C VAL A 2 5.24 -4.37 -21.88
N GLU A 3 6.38 -3.82 -21.53
CA GLU A 3 7.63 -3.93 -22.30
C GLU A 3 8.76 -4.37 -21.37
N GLY A 4 9.61 -5.30 -21.81
CA GLY A 4 10.78 -5.77 -21.07
C GLY A 4 12.01 -5.79 -21.95
N LYS A 5 13.15 -5.38 -21.39
CA LYS A 5 14.48 -5.52 -22.00
C LYS A 5 15.32 -6.44 -21.11
N ASP A 6 16.30 -7.14 -21.72
CA ASP A 6 17.25 -8.00 -20.98
C ASP A 6 16.54 -8.97 -19.99
N CYS A 7 15.46 -9.60 -20.47
CA CYS A 7 14.68 -10.55 -19.69
C CYS A 7 14.95 -11.99 -20.13
N LYS A 8 14.81 -12.93 -19.20
CA LYS A 8 14.83 -14.38 -19.50
C LYS A 8 13.43 -14.84 -19.84
N VAL A 9 13.26 -15.50 -20.98
CA VAL A 9 11.97 -16.05 -21.41
C VAL A 9 12.05 -17.58 -21.45
N SER A 10 10.99 -18.22 -20.96
CA SER A 10 10.81 -19.68 -21.02
C SER A 10 9.41 -19.99 -21.53
N TYR A 11 9.30 -20.79 -22.57
CA TYR A 11 8.02 -21.22 -23.14
C TYR A 11 7.82 -22.71 -22.97
N ILE A 12 6.64 -23.11 -22.49
CA ILE A 12 6.24 -24.52 -22.30
C ILE A 12 5.12 -24.86 -23.31
N PRO A 13 5.44 -25.45 -24.49
CA PRO A 13 4.47 -25.63 -25.56
C PRO A 13 3.25 -26.48 -25.17
N LYS A 14 3.46 -27.56 -24.39
CA LYS A 14 2.38 -28.46 -23.96
C LYS A 14 1.31 -27.80 -23.10
N GLN A 15 1.66 -26.74 -22.39
CA GLN A 15 0.78 -26.00 -21.50
C GLN A 15 0.37 -24.66 -22.10
N ASN A 16 0.94 -24.26 -23.21
CA ASN A 16 0.80 -22.95 -23.82
C ASN A 16 1.10 -21.81 -22.81
N LEU A 17 2.17 -22.00 -22.03
CA LEU A 17 2.59 -21.04 -20.99
C LEU A 17 3.93 -20.42 -21.37
N LEU A 18 4.00 -19.11 -21.24
CA LEU A 18 5.22 -18.33 -21.35
C LEU A 18 5.51 -17.64 -20.02
N TYR A 19 6.73 -17.78 -19.55
CA TYR A 19 7.26 -17.06 -18.40
C TYR A 19 8.33 -16.08 -18.87
N ALA A 20 8.28 -14.86 -18.37
CA ALA A 20 9.33 -13.88 -18.51
C ALA A 20 9.82 -13.44 -17.11
N TYR A 21 11.12 -13.29 -16.97
CA TYR A 21 11.78 -12.92 -15.70
C TYR A 21 12.64 -11.68 -15.95
N SER A 22 12.51 -10.67 -15.10
CA SER A 22 13.46 -9.56 -15.06
C SER A 22 14.82 -10.08 -14.57
N ILE A 23 15.92 -9.63 -15.18
CA ILE A 23 17.28 -9.96 -14.77
C ILE A 23 17.98 -8.68 -14.36
N ASP A 24 18.41 -7.88 -15.31
CA ASP A 24 19.17 -6.64 -15.08
C ASP A 24 18.32 -5.38 -15.31
N SER A 25 17.08 -5.55 -15.79
CA SER A 25 16.14 -4.47 -16.04
C SER A 25 14.72 -4.86 -15.60
N ASN A 26 13.88 -3.87 -15.33
CA ASN A 26 12.49 -4.08 -14.95
C ASN A 26 11.57 -4.21 -16.19
N PHE A 27 10.39 -4.77 -16.01
CA PHE A 27 9.31 -4.64 -16.98
C PHE A 27 8.65 -3.26 -16.81
N ASN A 28 8.46 -2.54 -17.91
CA ASN A 28 7.75 -1.26 -17.93
C ASN A 28 6.28 -1.53 -18.21
N PHE A 29 5.41 -0.99 -17.39
CA PHE A 29 3.97 -1.13 -17.51
C PHE A 29 3.31 0.21 -17.82
N PHE A 30 2.18 0.15 -18.55
CA PHE A 30 1.30 1.29 -18.79
C PHE A 30 2.07 2.50 -19.31
N GLU A 31 2.25 2.58 -20.61
CA GLU A 31 3.03 3.62 -21.29
C GLU A 31 2.76 5.02 -20.69
N GLY A 32 3.83 5.65 -20.19
CA GLY A 32 3.75 6.98 -19.53
C GLY A 32 3.41 6.96 -18.03
N ALA A 33 3.09 5.81 -17.43
CA ALA A 33 2.75 5.74 -16.00
C ALA A 33 3.97 5.61 -15.07
N GLU A 34 5.17 5.42 -15.63
CA GLU A 34 6.40 5.19 -14.86
C GLU A 34 6.27 4.04 -13.84
N ALA A 35 5.56 2.99 -14.24
CA ALA A 35 5.35 1.80 -13.43
C ALA A 35 6.29 0.67 -13.86
N TYR A 36 7.02 0.09 -12.90
CA TYR A 36 8.09 -0.86 -13.14
C TYR A 36 7.94 -2.11 -12.27
N LEU A 37 7.91 -3.30 -12.91
CA LEU A 37 7.91 -4.57 -12.20
C LEU A 37 9.32 -5.19 -12.21
N ASN A 38 9.86 -5.43 -11.03
CA ASN A 38 10.98 -6.33 -10.82
C ASN A 38 10.42 -7.68 -10.37
N GLY A 39 10.47 -8.68 -11.25
CA GLY A 39 9.85 -9.96 -10.93
C GLY A 39 9.59 -10.84 -12.12
N ARG A 40 8.45 -11.50 -12.12
CA ARG A 40 8.07 -12.49 -13.12
C ARG A 40 6.71 -12.18 -13.72
N LEU A 41 6.59 -12.42 -15.02
CA LEU A 41 5.35 -12.48 -15.76
C LEU A 41 5.05 -13.93 -16.19
N LYS A 42 3.78 -14.29 -16.15
CA LYS A 42 3.23 -15.54 -16.66
C LYS A 42 2.12 -15.20 -17.64
N LEU A 43 2.27 -15.63 -18.89
CA LEU A 43 1.26 -15.49 -19.92
C LEU A 43 0.72 -16.87 -20.26
N GLY A 44 -0.59 -17.01 -20.24
CA GLY A 44 -1.29 -18.24 -20.52
C GLY A 44 -2.61 -17.98 -21.23
N TYR A 45 -3.42 -19.03 -21.34
CA TYR A 45 -4.74 -18.95 -21.94
C TYR A 45 -5.68 -18.01 -21.18
N ASP A 46 -5.54 -17.95 -19.85
CA ASP A 46 -6.36 -17.13 -18.95
C ASP A 46 -5.87 -15.69 -18.82
N GLY A 47 -4.86 -15.29 -19.60
CA GLY A 47 -4.31 -13.94 -19.57
C GLY A 47 -2.90 -13.85 -18.99
N MET A 48 -2.57 -12.66 -18.50
CA MET A 48 -1.27 -12.34 -17.93
C MET A 48 -1.39 -12.21 -16.40
N LEU A 49 -0.48 -12.89 -15.70
CA LEU A 49 -0.26 -12.74 -14.26
C LEU A 49 1.17 -12.24 -14.00
N GLY A 50 1.37 -11.56 -12.89
CA GLY A 50 2.68 -11.11 -12.46
C GLY A 50 2.98 -11.48 -11.03
N SER A 51 4.25 -11.38 -10.63
CA SER A 51 4.68 -11.49 -9.24
C SER A 51 5.99 -10.75 -9.02
N GLY A 52 6.21 -10.22 -7.84
CA GLY A 52 7.41 -9.46 -7.47
C GLY A 52 7.08 -8.08 -6.93
N ILE A 53 7.98 -7.13 -7.14
CA ILE A 53 7.87 -5.77 -6.64
C ILE A 53 7.51 -4.83 -7.79
N MET A 54 6.35 -4.22 -7.72
CA MET A 54 5.92 -3.15 -8.62
C MET A 54 6.22 -1.80 -7.96
N ARG A 55 6.92 -0.92 -8.69
CA ARG A 55 7.28 0.44 -8.27
C ARG A 55 6.63 1.46 -9.16
N PHE A 56 6.08 2.52 -8.56
CA PHE A 56 5.47 3.66 -9.26
C PHE A 56 5.44 4.87 -8.34
N GLY A 57 6.03 5.99 -8.79
CA GLY A 57 6.25 7.16 -7.93
C GLY A 57 7.00 6.81 -6.66
N SER A 58 6.46 7.20 -5.50
CA SER A 58 7.00 6.85 -4.17
C SER A 58 6.51 5.49 -3.65
N GLY A 59 5.63 4.80 -4.39
CA GLY A 59 5.01 3.56 -3.94
C GLY A 59 5.72 2.30 -4.41
N GLU A 60 5.76 1.33 -3.51
CA GLU A 60 6.12 -0.04 -3.81
C GLU A 60 5.00 -0.98 -3.37
N VAL A 61 4.55 -1.84 -4.26
CA VAL A 61 3.66 -2.96 -3.94
C VAL A 61 4.40 -4.26 -4.21
N GLU A 62 4.41 -5.16 -3.24
CA GLU A 62 4.99 -6.50 -3.37
C GLU A 62 3.90 -7.56 -3.27
N SER A 63 3.76 -8.40 -4.31
CA SER A 63 2.78 -9.49 -4.34
C SER A 63 3.33 -10.73 -4.99
N TYR A 64 2.80 -11.87 -4.56
CA TYR A 64 3.05 -13.17 -5.20
C TYR A 64 2.20 -13.38 -6.44
N GLU A 65 1.11 -12.63 -6.60
CA GLU A 65 0.27 -12.66 -7.78
C GLU A 65 -0.40 -11.30 -8.04
N TYR A 66 -0.18 -10.78 -9.25
CA TYR A 66 -0.87 -9.63 -9.81
C TYR A 66 -1.76 -10.09 -10.94
N THR A 67 -2.95 -9.53 -11.01
CA THR A 67 -3.77 -9.48 -12.22
C THR A 67 -3.76 -8.07 -12.80
N TYR A 68 -4.03 -7.96 -14.09
CA TYR A 68 -3.91 -6.70 -14.83
C TYR A 68 -5.20 -6.38 -15.56
N GLU A 69 -5.66 -5.14 -15.41
CA GLU A 69 -6.64 -4.50 -16.24
C GLU A 69 -5.95 -3.59 -17.28
N ILE A 70 -6.71 -2.82 -18.05
CA ILE A 70 -6.15 -1.96 -19.11
C ILE A 70 -5.19 -0.93 -18.50
N ASP A 71 -5.62 -0.26 -17.41
CA ASP A 71 -4.88 0.82 -16.76
C ASP A 71 -4.69 0.58 -15.24
N ALA A 72 -4.90 -0.65 -14.77
CA ALA A 72 -4.78 -0.96 -13.35
C ALA A 72 -4.09 -2.30 -13.08
N ILE A 73 -3.50 -2.40 -11.89
CA ILE A 73 -3.06 -3.66 -11.28
C ILE A 73 -3.95 -3.99 -10.09
N LEU A 74 -4.16 -5.29 -9.88
CA LEU A 74 -4.88 -5.82 -8.72
C LEU A 74 -4.01 -6.88 -8.04
N ALA A 75 -4.10 -6.93 -6.71
CA ALA A 75 -3.46 -7.98 -5.92
C ALA A 75 -4.38 -8.36 -4.75
N ASP A 76 -4.71 -9.64 -4.62
CA ASP A 76 -5.54 -10.12 -3.51
C ASP A 76 -4.80 -10.10 -2.17
N THR A 77 -3.48 -10.22 -2.23
CA THR A 77 -2.61 -10.12 -1.06
C THR A 77 -1.29 -9.45 -1.43
N CYS A 78 -0.99 -8.33 -0.78
CA CYS A 78 0.26 -7.61 -0.98
C CYS A 78 0.78 -6.96 0.29
N GLU A 79 2.07 -6.56 0.23
CA GLU A 79 2.66 -5.54 1.07
C GLU A 79 2.64 -4.22 0.33
N PHE A 80 2.39 -3.12 1.03
CA PHE A 80 2.46 -1.76 0.49
C PHE A 80 3.44 -0.92 1.29
N ARG A 81 4.30 -0.19 0.59
CA ARG A 81 5.32 0.68 1.16
C ARG A 81 5.33 2.02 0.42
N LEU A 82 5.58 3.10 1.16
CA LEU A 82 5.95 4.39 0.60
C LEU A 82 7.38 4.71 0.97
N VAL A 83 8.15 5.08 -0.04
CA VAL A 83 9.57 5.40 0.08
C VAL A 83 9.75 6.87 -0.25
N SER A 84 10.29 7.65 0.69
CA SER A 84 10.68 9.03 0.42
C SER A 84 12.09 9.06 -0.14
N GLN A 85 12.31 9.92 -1.13
CA GLN A 85 13.64 10.17 -1.67
C GLN A 85 14.21 11.44 -1.05
N ASP A 86 14.91 11.32 0.07
CA ASP A 86 15.64 12.39 0.68
C ASP A 86 17.17 12.15 0.51
N ASN A 87 17.87 13.14 -0.02
CA ASN A 87 19.34 13.13 -0.13
C ASN A 87 19.96 11.91 -0.84
N ASN A 88 19.29 11.34 -1.85
CA ASN A 88 19.68 10.13 -2.58
C ASN A 88 19.64 8.82 -1.76
N LEU A 89 18.96 8.80 -0.64
CA LEU A 89 18.66 7.60 0.14
C LEU A 89 17.17 7.34 0.07
N ASP A 90 16.79 6.09 -0.23
CA ASP A 90 15.43 5.63 -0.15
C ASP A 90 15.08 5.39 1.33
N GLU A 91 14.31 6.28 1.92
CA GLU A 91 13.86 6.16 3.32
C GLU A 91 12.41 5.66 3.37
N LEU A 92 12.17 4.64 4.18
CA LEU A 92 10.86 4.05 4.35
C LEU A 92 9.97 4.94 5.23
N SER A 93 8.97 5.59 4.62
CA SER A 93 8.07 6.50 5.32
C SER A 93 6.81 5.83 5.83
N PHE A 94 6.37 4.75 5.15
CA PHE A 94 5.15 4.02 5.47
C PHE A 94 5.29 2.54 5.07
N LYS A 95 4.80 1.65 5.92
CA LYS A 95 4.74 0.22 5.61
C LYS A 95 3.52 -0.45 6.23
N THR A 96 2.86 -1.29 5.42
CA THR A 96 1.79 -2.20 5.89
C THR A 96 1.76 -3.46 5.02
N GLN A 97 1.06 -4.49 5.47
CA GLN A 97 1.02 -5.80 4.82
C GLN A 97 -0.35 -6.46 4.91
N ASN A 98 -0.52 -7.54 4.18
CA ASN A 98 -1.75 -8.34 4.11
C ASN A 98 -2.95 -7.52 3.62
N LEU A 99 -2.75 -6.83 2.50
CA LEU A 99 -3.74 -5.98 1.87
C LEU A 99 -4.25 -6.59 0.56
N ASN A 100 -5.52 -6.40 0.27
CA ASN A 100 -6.04 -6.39 -1.09
C ASN A 100 -5.77 -5.01 -1.69
N ALA A 101 -5.32 -4.96 -2.92
CA ALA A 101 -4.92 -3.72 -3.59
C ALA A 101 -5.54 -3.60 -4.99
N ARG A 102 -5.96 -2.39 -5.32
CA ARG A 102 -6.22 -1.91 -6.68
C ARG A 102 -5.45 -0.61 -6.89
N VAL A 103 -4.56 -0.59 -7.87
CA VAL A 103 -3.82 0.62 -8.24
C VAL A 103 -4.19 0.98 -9.67
N ASP A 104 -4.81 2.11 -9.83
CA ASP A 104 -5.31 2.64 -11.10
C ASP A 104 -4.39 3.77 -11.57
N PHE A 105 -3.79 3.60 -12.75
CA PHE A 105 -2.81 4.52 -13.31
C PHE A 105 -3.44 5.63 -14.15
N GLU A 106 -4.70 5.48 -14.57
CA GLU A 106 -5.44 6.53 -15.24
C GLU A 106 -5.89 7.61 -14.22
N THR A 107 -6.50 7.16 -13.12
CA THR A 107 -6.93 8.06 -12.04
C THR A 107 -5.81 8.42 -11.07
N ARG A 108 -4.66 7.75 -11.17
CA ARG A 108 -3.49 7.90 -10.30
C ARG A 108 -3.81 7.73 -8.81
N MET A 109 -4.60 6.69 -8.53
CA MET A 109 -5.07 6.36 -7.18
C MET A 109 -4.81 4.90 -6.84
N GLY A 110 -4.32 4.66 -5.63
CA GLY A 110 -4.19 3.32 -5.03
C GLY A 110 -5.22 3.12 -3.93
N GLU A 111 -6.03 2.08 -4.03
CA GLU A 111 -6.98 1.65 -3.02
C GLU A 111 -6.48 0.36 -2.38
N PHE A 112 -6.34 0.36 -1.06
CA PHE A 112 -5.86 -0.79 -0.31
C PHE A 112 -6.81 -1.09 0.84
N LYS A 113 -7.07 -2.38 1.07
CA LYS A 113 -7.94 -2.84 2.14
C LYS A 113 -7.33 -4.01 2.87
N SER A 114 -7.38 -3.99 4.20
CA SER A 114 -6.91 -5.10 5.03
C SER A 114 -7.71 -6.38 4.80
N ASN A 115 -7.03 -7.50 4.58
CA ASN A 115 -7.64 -8.82 4.49
C ASN A 115 -8.04 -9.38 5.86
N SER A 116 -7.49 -8.86 6.96
CA SER A 116 -7.75 -9.34 8.33
C SER A 116 -8.64 -8.42 9.16
N GLY A 117 -9.22 -7.37 8.54
CA GLY A 117 -10.07 -6.39 9.20
C GLY A 117 -9.31 -5.20 9.80
N GLU A 118 -8.05 -5.35 10.18
CA GLU A 118 -7.13 -4.28 10.52
C GLU A 118 -5.72 -4.67 10.11
N SER A 119 -4.97 -3.74 9.55
CA SER A 119 -3.55 -3.92 9.25
C SER A 119 -2.70 -3.11 10.20
N PHE A 120 -1.61 -3.72 10.64
CA PHE A 120 -0.56 -3.05 11.36
C PHE A 120 0.22 -2.13 10.39
N VAL A 121 0.22 -0.87 10.71
CA VAL A 121 0.88 0.19 9.94
C VAL A 121 2.06 0.74 10.72
N THR A 122 3.18 0.91 10.06
CA THR A 122 4.37 1.54 10.63
C THR A 122 4.69 2.82 9.88
N PHE A 123 4.97 3.89 10.63
CA PHE A 123 5.57 5.13 10.15
C PHE A 123 6.98 5.26 10.77
N PRO A 124 8.01 4.70 10.14
CA PRO A 124 9.33 4.59 10.76
C PRO A 124 9.95 5.95 11.10
N GLU A 125 9.82 6.93 10.21
CA GLU A 125 10.37 8.28 10.41
C GLU A 125 9.64 9.08 11.49
N ASN A 126 8.35 8.79 11.71
CA ASN A 126 7.55 9.44 12.75
C ASN A 126 7.65 8.72 14.10
N GLU A 127 8.21 7.49 14.10
CA GLU A 127 8.22 6.61 15.26
C GLU A 127 6.81 6.34 15.82
N TYR A 128 5.85 6.12 14.91
CA TYR A 128 4.47 5.76 15.22
C TYR A 128 4.07 4.45 14.56
N ILE A 129 3.16 3.75 15.22
CA ILE A 129 2.44 2.61 14.66
C ILE A 129 0.95 2.86 14.78
N CYS A 130 0.15 2.30 13.87
CA CYS A 130 -1.30 2.33 13.99
C CYS A 130 -1.97 1.08 13.42
N TYR A 131 -3.26 0.93 13.71
CA TYR A 131 -4.12 -0.13 13.20
C TYR A 131 -5.24 0.50 12.38
N MET A 132 -5.25 0.22 11.08
CA MET A 132 -6.22 0.74 10.12
C MET A 132 -6.63 -0.37 9.15
N ASP A 133 -7.78 -0.23 8.50
CA ASP A 133 -8.28 -1.25 7.58
C ASP A 133 -8.44 -0.78 6.13
N GLN A 134 -8.41 0.52 5.87
CA GLN A 134 -8.51 1.08 4.53
C GLN A 134 -7.48 2.18 4.31
N PHE A 135 -6.92 2.22 3.08
CA PHE A 135 -5.90 3.18 2.69
C PHE A 135 -6.18 3.65 1.26
N ASN A 136 -6.26 4.95 1.05
CA ASN A 136 -6.39 5.57 -0.26
C ASN A 136 -5.16 6.44 -0.52
N TRP A 137 -4.37 6.05 -1.50
CA TRP A 137 -3.18 6.79 -1.89
C TRP A 137 -3.44 7.64 -3.13
N TYR A 138 -3.31 8.93 -2.97
CA TYR A 138 -3.44 9.93 -4.03
C TYR A 138 -2.03 10.31 -4.52
N MET A 139 -1.61 9.71 -5.64
CA MET A 139 -0.24 9.81 -6.14
C MET A 139 0.13 11.25 -6.50
N ASP A 140 -0.78 12.00 -7.11
CA ASP A 140 -0.51 13.37 -7.55
C ASP A 140 -0.41 14.37 -6.39
N ASN A 141 -1.02 14.05 -5.26
CA ASN A 141 -1.01 14.89 -4.06
C ASN A 141 0.08 14.51 -3.07
N ASP A 142 0.78 13.38 -3.30
CA ASP A 142 1.67 12.75 -2.31
C ASP A 142 1.00 12.61 -0.93
N GLU A 143 -0.24 12.11 -0.95
CA GLU A 143 -1.09 12.00 0.21
C GLU A 143 -1.67 10.59 0.36
N LEU A 144 -1.65 10.08 1.57
CA LEU A 144 -2.30 8.82 1.94
C LEU A 144 -3.38 9.10 2.98
N GLU A 145 -4.61 8.75 2.67
CA GLU A 145 -5.71 8.72 3.63
C GLU A 145 -5.81 7.33 4.25
N LEU A 146 -6.01 7.29 5.57
CA LEU A 146 -6.16 6.07 6.35
C LEU A 146 -7.50 6.13 7.06
N GLU A 147 -8.23 5.00 7.08
CA GLU A 147 -9.51 4.88 7.75
C GLU A 147 -9.59 3.58 8.56
N ASN A 148 -10.17 3.67 9.77
CA ASN A 148 -10.64 2.52 10.52
C ASN A 148 -12.16 2.46 10.40
N SER A 149 -12.66 1.60 9.51
CA SER A 149 -14.08 1.53 9.17
C SER A 149 -14.97 1.10 10.35
N LYS A 150 -14.43 0.36 11.32
CA LYS A 150 -15.16 -0.07 12.51
C LYS A 150 -15.40 1.10 13.47
N GLN A 151 -14.39 1.94 13.69
CA GLN A 151 -14.54 3.15 14.51
C GLN A 151 -15.45 4.17 13.82
N ALA A 152 -15.26 4.39 12.51
CA ALA A 152 -16.12 5.30 11.75
C ALA A 152 -17.61 4.88 11.73
N GLN A 153 -17.91 3.57 11.84
CA GLN A 153 -19.29 3.06 11.92
C GLN A 153 -19.87 3.13 13.35
N ALA A 154 -19.03 3.05 14.39
CA ALA A 154 -19.46 3.17 15.79
C ALA A 154 -20.01 4.57 16.08
N ASP A 155 -19.45 5.60 15.47
CA ASP A 155 -19.92 7.00 15.61
C ASP A 155 -21.33 7.24 15.03
N ILE A 156 -21.83 6.32 14.17
CA ILE A 156 -23.16 6.41 13.56
C ILE A 156 -24.24 5.69 14.41
N ASN A 157 -23.86 4.72 15.24
CA ASN A 157 -24.77 3.92 16.05
C ASN A 157 -24.72 4.32 17.53
N ILE A 158 -25.47 5.34 17.91
CA ILE A 158 -25.52 5.95 19.25
C ILE A 158 -26.15 5.06 20.35
N ASP A 159 -26.39 3.78 20.12
CA ASP A 159 -27.24 2.97 21.04
C ASP A 159 -26.55 1.76 21.69
N THR A 160 -25.23 1.78 21.81
CA THR A 160 -24.51 0.79 22.62
C THR A 160 -23.53 1.46 23.56
N ASP A 161 -23.91 1.49 24.84
CA ASP A 161 -23.09 1.81 26.02
C ASP A 161 -21.87 0.85 26.16
N LEU A 162 -21.05 0.76 25.14
CA LEU A 162 -19.75 0.09 25.21
C LEU A 162 -18.69 1.11 24.87
N ASP A 163 -18.11 1.67 25.92
CA ASP A 163 -16.86 2.42 25.97
C ASP A 163 -15.72 1.66 25.28
N LEU A 164 -15.79 1.52 23.96
CA LEU A 164 -14.69 1.06 23.13
C LEU A 164 -13.93 2.23 22.54
N GLN A 165 -13.56 3.20 23.39
CA GLN A 165 -12.47 4.13 23.10
C GLN A 165 -11.15 3.35 23.07
N THR A 166 -10.95 2.61 21.98
CA THR A 166 -9.71 1.87 21.77
C THR A 166 -8.73 2.76 21.02
N SER A 167 -7.56 2.95 21.61
CA SER A 167 -6.46 3.58 20.91
C SER A 167 -6.06 2.73 19.71
N ASN A 168 -5.89 3.37 18.57
CA ASN A 168 -5.35 2.73 17.36
C ASN A 168 -4.06 3.39 16.85
N PHE A 169 -3.62 4.48 17.44
CA PHE A 169 -2.32 5.11 17.25
C PHE A 169 -1.46 4.99 18.49
N PHE A 170 -0.20 4.60 18.32
CA PHE A 170 0.74 4.40 19.42
C PHE A 170 2.11 4.98 19.04
N SER A 171 2.66 5.82 19.92
CA SER A 171 4.05 6.24 19.80
C SER A 171 4.98 5.11 20.21
N ILE A 172 6.08 4.95 19.46
CA ILE A 172 7.19 4.06 19.78
C ILE A 172 8.45 4.87 20.18
N GLN A 173 8.30 6.19 20.34
CA GLN A 173 9.37 7.06 20.83
C GLN A 173 9.60 6.83 22.33
N PRO A 174 10.85 6.58 22.76
CA PRO A 174 11.15 6.31 24.16
C PRO A 174 10.76 7.46 25.12
N ASP A 175 10.80 8.70 24.62
CA ASP A 175 10.56 9.90 25.42
C ASP A 175 9.06 10.28 25.50
N GLN A 176 8.18 9.58 24.82
CA GLN A 176 6.73 9.86 24.81
C GLN A 176 5.91 8.96 25.74
N ASP A 177 6.56 8.16 26.57
CA ASP A 177 5.97 7.33 27.65
C ASP A 177 4.67 6.59 27.24
N SER A 178 4.71 5.94 26.07
CA SER A 178 3.58 5.16 25.53
C SER A 178 2.36 6.01 25.13
N LEU A 179 2.57 7.25 24.71
CA LEU A 179 1.52 8.12 24.17
C LEU A 179 0.67 7.36 23.14
N ASN A 180 -0.62 7.32 23.35
CA ASN A 180 -1.56 6.68 22.44
C ASN A 180 -2.90 7.42 22.38
N PHE A 181 -3.61 7.27 21.26
CA PHE A 181 -4.92 7.89 21.04
C PHE A 181 -5.74 7.11 20.01
N GLY A 182 -7.03 7.39 19.97
CA GLY A 182 -7.95 6.86 18.96
C GLY A 182 -8.27 7.90 17.90
N SER A 183 -8.26 7.49 16.63
CA SER A 183 -8.73 8.30 15.51
C SER A 183 -9.29 7.40 14.43
N ALA A 184 -10.54 7.63 14.01
CA ALA A 184 -11.17 6.87 12.93
C ALA A 184 -10.55 7.16 11.56
N LYS A 185 -10.01 8.37 11.37
CA LYS A 185 -9.43 8.83 10.10
C LYS A 185 -8.12 9.57 10.33
N ALA A 186 -7.16 9.29 9.48
CA ALA A 186 -5.90 10.03 9.47
C ALA A 186 -5.48 10.32 8.03
N ARG A 187 -4.63 11.32 7.87
CA ARG A 187 -3.99 11.69 6.61
C ARG A 187 -2.49 11.77 6.82
N PHE A 188 -1.74 11.14 5.93
CA PHE A 188 -0.29 11.21 5.90
C PHE A 188 0.17 12.02 4.69
N ASP A 189 0.80 13.15 4.94
CA ASP A 189 1.49 13.96 3.94
C ASP A 189 2.89 13.38 3.75
N ILE A 190 3.11 12.72 2.61
CA ILE A 190 4.34 11.96 2.33
C ILE A 190 5.54 12.91 2.24
N LYS A 191 5.38 14.05 1.59
CA LYS A 191 6.48 15.03 1.42
C LYS A 191 6.90 15.69 2.73
N LYS A 192 5.92 16.01 3.58
CA LYS A 192 6.19 16.65 4.88
C LYS A 192 6.40 15.64 5.99
N LYS A 193 6.26 14.35 5.69
CA LYS A 193 6.38 13.25 6.65
C LYS A 193 5.51 13.51 7.90
N ARG A 194 4.26 13.94 7.68
CA ARG A 194 3.37 14.39 8.74
C ARG A 194 2.07 13.62 8.77
N ILE A 195 1.77 13.00 9.91
CA ILE A 195 0.49 12.37 10.21
C ILE A 195 -0.45 13.45 10.78
N ILE A 196 -1.66 13.54 10.25
CA ILE A 196 -2.71 14.45 10.71
C ILE A 196 -3.91 13.59 11.06
N CYS A 197 -4.28 13.58 12.33
CA CYS A 197 -5.46 12.91 12.85
C CYS A 197 -6.50 13.96 13.25
N ASN A 198 -7.76 13.72 12.91
CA ASN A 198 -8.86 14.60 13.25
C ASN A 198 -9.79 13.87 14.24
N GLU A 199 -10.61 14.64 14.97
CA GLU A 199 -11.66 14.10 15.85
C GLU A 199 -11.10 13.14 16.91
N ILE A 200 -9.99 13.53 17.53
CA ILE A 200 -9.38 12.77 18.63
C ILE A 200 -10.17 13.02 19.89
N GLU A 201 -10.84 12.01 20.43
CA GLU A 201 -11.65 12.13 21.64
C GLU A 201 -10.79 12.13 22.92
N PHE A 202 -9.68 11.39 22.91
CA PHE A 202 -8.79 11.27 24.07
C PHE A 202 -7.34 11.02 23.65
N ILE A 203 -6.43 11.43 24.51
CA ILE A 203 -5.00 11.11 24.44
C ILE A 203 -4.61 10.51 25.79
N LYS A 204 -3.93 9.37 25.76
CA LYS A 204 -3.36 8.70 26.94
C LYS A 204 -1.84 8.86 26.92
N VAL A 205 -1.27 9.21 28.07
CA VAL A 205 0.16 9.34 28.32
C VAL A 205 0.54 8.44 29.46
#